data_6ae170aeb5786776468c8880fc9f71bd
#
_entry.id   6ae170aeb5786776468c8880fc9f71bd
#
_cell.length_a   1.000
_cell.length_b   1.000
_cell.length_c   1.000
_cell.angle_alpha   90.00
_cell.angle_beta   90.00
_cell.angle_gamma   90.00
#
_symmetry.space_group_name_H-M   'P 1'
#
loop_
_entity.id
_entity.type
_entity.pdbx_description
1 polymer ?
#
loop_
_entity_poly.entity_id
_entity_poly.type
_entity_poly.pdbx_seq_one_letter_code
_entity_poly.pdbx_strand_id
1 'polypeptide(L)'
;MTPGKHRFSPDDFNARMDACGLSPKMKDYLNRVVAFHTSPAPGVLIGAFMVDFALELLGVSPGEKLFGVCETPKCAPDALQAIANITTGNNRLRVIPIGKFAMTVNAATTNPTAESVRVYIDLEKLKRYPIIDAWYANSPAYKKSTMDIPLQEEIFRAGRDILSYEYVRVSVTPKRTWKSVTCPCCGDTIPDYLFQHDRCGGCGSMKYYEKISDN
;
A
#
# COMPACT_ATOMS: atom_id res chain seq x y z
N MET A 1 -8.78 -21.75 -28.35
CA MET A 1 -8.89 -22.07 -26.92
C MET A 1 -7.96 -21.12 -26.17
N THR A 2 -8.51 -20.14 -25.47
CA THR A 2 -7.74 -19.24 -24.59
C THR A 2 -7.20 -20.06 -23.43
N PRO A 3 -5.88 -19.99 -23.09
CA PRO A 3 -5.35 -20.69 -21.93
C PRO A 3 -6.11 -20.22 -20.69
N GLY A 4 -6.67 -21.18 -19.94
CA GLY A 4 -7.45 -20.89 -18.74
C GLY A 4 -6.63 -20.05 -17.79
N LYS A 5 -7.16 -18.90 -17.39
CA LYS A 5 -6.62 -18.12 -16.25
C LYS A 5 -6.62 -19.09 -15.05
N HIS A 6 -5.46 -19.42 -14.52
CA HIS A 6 -5.36 -20.11 -13.23
C HIS A 6 -6.17 -19.32 -12.21
N ARG A 7 -7.31 -19.86 -11.81
CA ARG A 7 -8.17 -19.25 -10.80
C ARG A 7 -7.42 -19.35 -9.48
N PHE A 8 -7.28 -18.23 -8.78
CA PHE A 8 -6.69 -18.19 -7.44
C PHE A 8 -7.41 -19.22 -6.54
N SER A 9 -6.63 -20.11 -5.91
CA SER A 9 -7.09 -21.08 -4.92
C SER A 9 -6.51 -20.69 -3.56
N PRO A 10 -7.35 -20.35 -2.57
CA PRO A 10 -6.87 -20.07 -1.21
C PRO A 10 -6.13 -21.25 -0.57
N ASP A 11 -6.57 -22.49 -0.83
CA ASP A 11 -5.94 -23.68 -0.27
C ASP A 11 -4.53 -23.88 -0.83
N ASP A 12 -4.35 -23.75 -2.15
CA ASP A 12 -3.03 -23.82 -2.77
C ASP A 12 -2.11 -22.68 -2.32
N PHE A 13 -2.67 -21.51 -2.08
CA PHE A 13 -1.92 -20.36 -1.55
C PHE A 13 -1.43 -20.64 -0.13
N ASN A 14 -2.30 -21.17 0.74
CA ASN A 14 -1.93 -21.55 2.10
C ASN A 14 -0.91 -22.69 2.12
N ALA A 15 -1.08 -23.72 1.27
CA ALA A 15 -0.11 -24.82 1.16
C ALA A 15 1.28 -24.33 0.75
N ARG A 16 1.39 -23.37 -0.17
CA ARG A 16 2.70 -22.77 -0.53
C ARG A 16 3.32 -21.98 0.63
N MET A 17 2.52 -21.24 1.39
CA MET A 17 3.00 -20.54 2.59
C MET A 17 3.53 -21.52 3.63
N ASP A 18 2.86 -22.67 3.83
CA ASP A 18 3.31 -23.74 4.72
C ASP A 18 4.61 -24.38 4.23
N ALA A 19 4.70 -24.68 2.95
CA ALA A 19 5.91 -25.23 2.32
C ALA A 19 7.12 -24.28 2.41
N CYS A 20 6.89 -22.96 2.47
CA CYS A 20 7.92 -21.95 2.67
C CYS A 20 8.22 -21.68 4.17
N GLY A 21 7.56 -22.34 5.10
CA GLY A 21 7.82 -22.22 6.55
C GLY A 21 7.38 -20.90 7.16
N LEU A 22 6.37 -20.24 6.61
CA LEU A 22 5.89 -18.96 7.14
C LEU A 22 5.21 -19.13 8.49
N SER A 23 5.46 -18.18 9.40
CA SER A 23 4.83 -18.15 10.71
C SER A 23 3.31 -17.98 10.62
N PRO A 24 2.53 -18.46 11.61
CA PRO A 24 1.08 -18.25 11.65
C PRO A 24 0.68 -16.78 11.52
N LYS A 25 1.44 -15.87 12.17
CA LYS A 25 1.23 -14.41 12.09
C LYS A 25 1.38 -13.91 10.64
N MET A 26 2.44 -14.32 9.95
CA MET A 26 2.68 -13.86 8.58
C MET A 26 1.64 -14.44 7.61
N LYS A 27 1.21 -15.68 7.80
CA LYS A 27 0.12 -16.28 7.01
C LYS A 27 -1.19 -15.52 7.19
N ASP A 28 -1.53 -15.10 8.42
CA ASP A 28 -2.69 -14.24 8.67
C ASP A 28 -2.57 -12.92 7.90
N TYR A 29 -1.43 -12.25 7.99
CA TYR A 29 -1.20 -10.99 7.27
C TYR A 29 -1.32 -11.15 5.76
N LEU A 30 -0.72 -12.17 5.18
CA LEU A 30 -0.79 -12.45 3.74
C LEU A 30 -2.22 -12.78 3.29
N ASN A 31 -2.97 -13.56 4.05
CA ASN A 31 -4.37 -13.83 3.76
C ASN A 31 -5.23 -12.55 3.82
N ARG A 32 -5.02 -11.70 4.81
CA ARG A 32 -5.73 -10.41 4.93
C ARG A 32 -5.43 -9.47 3.76
N VAL A 33 -4.18 -9.33 3.36
CA VAL A 33 -3.83 -8.45 2.24
C VAL A 33 -4.33 -8.99 0.91
N VAL A 34 -4.31 -10.31 0.71
CA VAL A 34 -4.85 -10.93 -0.51
C VAL A 34 -6.37 -10.79 -0.58
N ALA A 35 -7.07 -10.96 0.54
CA ALA A 35 -8.52 -10.76 0.60
C ALA A 35 -8.89 -9.29 0.31
N PHE A 36 -8.13 -8.33 0.84
CA PHE A 36 -8.34 -6.90 0.63
C PHE A 36 -8.01 -6.48 -0.81
N HIS A 37 -6.87 -6.91 -1.33
CA HIS A 37 -6.39 -6.58 -2.68
C HIS A 37 -7.07 -7.40 -3.79
N THR A 38 -7.84 -8.43 -3.41
CA THR A 38 -8.57 -9.37 -4.29
C THR A 38 -7.67 -10.31 -5.13
N SER A 39 -6.36 -10.28 -4.95
CA SER A 39 -5.41 -11.16 -5.63
C SER A 39 -4.04 -11.17 -4.92
N PRO A 40 -3.25 -12.25 -5.04
CA PRO A 40 -1.91 -12.35 -4.46
C PRO A 40 -0.87 -11.62 -5.33
N ALA A 41 -1.09 -10.33 -5.58
CA ALA A 41 -0.16 -9.53 -6.36
C ALA A 41 1.20 -9.42 -5.64
N PRO A 42 2.34 -9.53 -6.34
CA PRO A 42 3.66 -9.49 -5.71
C PRO A 42 3.89 -8.29 -4.81
N GLY A 43 3.46 -7.11 -5.25
CA GLY A 43 3.62 -5.88 -4.48
C GLY A 43 2.84 -5.86 -3.16
N VAL A 44 1.64 -6.47 -3.09
CA VAL A 44 0.89 -6.52 -1.83
C VAL A 44 1.47 -7.56 -0.88
N LEU A 45 2.04 -8.67 -1.41
CA LEU A 45 2.73 -9.67 -0.61
C LEU A 45 3.99 -9.08 0.04
N ILE A 46 4.84 -8.39 -0.74
CA ILE A 46 6.01 -7.66 -0.23
C ILE A 46 5.55 -6.59 0.79
N GLY A 47 4.46 -5.87 0.50
CA GLY A 47 3.86 -4.90 1.40
C GLY A 47 3.51 -5.48 2.77
N ALA A 48 3.05 -6.73 2.84
CA ALA A 48 2.76 -7.40 4.11
C ALA A 48 4.03 -7.56 4.97
N PHE A 49 5.15 -7.98 4.37
CA PHE A 49 6.44 -8.07 5.07
C PHE A 49 6.96 -6.69 5.49
N MET A 50 6.74 -5.65 4.67
CA MET A 50 7.13 -4.28 5.02
C MET A 50 6.36 -3.77 6.24
N VAL A 51 5.05 -4.00 6.30
CA VAL A 51 4.22 -3.60 7.45
C VAL A 51 4.65 -4.38 8.70
N ASP A 52 4.82 -5.69 8.60
CA ASP A 52 5.29 -6.52 9.70
C ASP A 52 6.64 -6.04 10.26
N PHE A 53 7.56 -5.68 9.37
CA PHE A 53 8.87 -5.15 9.75
C PHE A 53 8.77 -3.77 10.42
N ALA A 54 7.97 -2.87 9.87
CA ALA A 54 7.76 -1.54 10.44
C ALA A 54 7.14 -1.59 11.84
N LEU A 55 6.14 -2.45 12.06
CA LEU A 55 5.50 -2.64 13.36
C LEU A 55 6.49 -3.17 14.41
N GLU A 56 7.33 -4.12 14.04
CA GLU A 56 8.37 -4.67 14.93
C GLU A 56 9.41 -3.61 15.32
N LEU A 57 9.94 -2.86 14.33
CA LEU A 57 10.92 -1.81 14.56
C LEU A 57 10.39 -0.66 15.44
N LEU A 58 9.08 -0.39 15.37
CA LEU A 58 8.40 0.58 16.22
C LEU A 58 8.03 0.01 17.61
N GLY A 59 8.05 -1.32 17.78
CA GLY A 59 7.59 -1.97 18.99
C GLY A 59 6.08 -1.80 19.24
N VAL A 60 5.27 -1.74 18.18
CA VAL A 60 3.83 -1.48 18.24
C VAL A 60 3.02 -2.62 17.65
N SER A 61 1.74 -2.67 18.03
CA SER A 61 0.78 -3.67 17.54
C SER A 61 -0.20 -3.08 16.51
N PRO A 62 -0.77 -3.90 15.61
CA PRO A 62 -1.73 -3.42 14.60
C PRO A 62 -3.00 -2.76 15.17
N GLY A 63 -3.37 -3.05 16.42
CA GLY A 63 -4.52 -2.44 17.12
C GLY A 63 -4.28 -1.02 17.61
N GLU A 64 -3.05 -0.55 17.62
CA GLU A 64 -2.69 0.80 18.05
C GLU A 64 -3.09 1.86 17.03
N LYS A 65 -3.16 3.11 17.48
CA LYS A 65 -3.44 4.24 16.58
C LYS A 65 -2.17 4.64 15.86
N LEU A 66 -2.04 4.13 14.63
CA LEU A 66 -0.90 4.35 13.75
C LEU A 66 -1.26 5.26 12.57
N PHE A 67 -0.24 5.91 12.02
CA PHE A 67 -0.31 6.70 10.80
C PHE A 67 0.75 6.21 9.81
N GLY A 68 0.48 6.38 8.52
CA GLY A 68 1.40 5.94 7.49
C GLY A 68 1.45 6.84 6.27
N VAL A 69 2.59 6.84 5.64
CA VAL A 69 2.80 7.42 4.32
C VAL A 69 3.27 6.31 3.39
N CYS A 70 2.66 6.22 2.21
CA CYS A 70 3.12 5.30 1.16
C CYS A 70 3.61 6.12 -0.04
N GLU A 71 4.80 5.78 -0.56
CA GLU A 71 5.47 6.50 -1.65
C GLU A 71 5.07 6.01 -3.04
N THR A 72 4.15 5.03 -3.09
CA THR A 72 3.53 4.51 -4.32
C THR A 72 2.02 4.39 -4.14
N PRO A 73 1.21 4.63 -5.18
CA PRO A 73 -0.22 4.36 -5.16
C PRO A 73 -0.57 2.88 -5.44
N LYS A 74 0.42 2.03 -5.78
CA LYS A 74 0.20 0.64 -6.19
C LYS A 74 0.47 -0.34 -5.04
N CYS A 75 -0.42 -1.30 -4.83
CA CYS A 75 -0.29 -2.46 -3.94
C CYS A 75 0.08 -2.17 -2.46
N ALA A 76 1.20 -1.49 -2.21
CA ALA A 76 1.73 -1.27 -0.86
C ALA A 76 0.75 -0.54 0.09
N PRO A 77 -0.06 0.45 -0.34
CA PRO A 77 -1.09 1.06 0.50
C PRO A 77 -2.10 0.06 1.06
N ASP A 78 -2.44 -0.98 0.29
CA ASP A 78 -3.42 -1.99 0.70
C ASP A 78 -2.90 -2.82 1.87
N ALA A 79 -1.59 -3.07 1.94
CA ALA A 79 -0.99 -3.76 3.07
C ALA A 79 -1.11 -2.93 4.37
N LEU A 80 -0.87 -1.63 4.33
CA LEU A 80 -1.08 -0.72 5.48
C LEU A 80 -2.54 -0.71 5.93
N GLN A 81 -3.47 -0.71 4.97
CA GLN A 81 -4.91 -0.70 5.25
C GLN A 81 -5.37 -2.03 5.86
N ALA A 82 -4.99 -3.15 5.25
CA ALA A 82 -5.45 -4.47 5.64
C ALA A 82 -4.86 -4.94 6.99
N ILE A 83 -3.59 -4.63 7.28
CA ILE A 83 -2.89 -5.14 8.47
C ILE A 83 -2.98 -4.15 9.63
N ALA A 84 -2.62 -2.88 9.39
CA ALA A 84 -2.42 -1.90 10.45
C ALA A 84 -3.60 -0.93 10.63
N ASN A 85 -4.70 -1.10 9.90
CA ASN A 85 -5.87 -0.22 9.92
C ASN A 85 -5.52 1.26 9.64
N ILE A 86 -4.45 1.48 8.88
CA ILE A 86 -4.01 2.80 8.41
C ILE A 86 -4.69 3.04 7.05
N THR A 87 -5.90 3.63 7.06
CA THR A 87 -6.70 3.76 5.84
C THR A 87 -6.83 5.21 5.38
N THR A 88 -7.13 5.40 4.09
CA THR A 88 -7.47 6.72 3.55
C THR A 88 -8.76 7.26 4.17
N GLY A 89 -9.76 6.40 4.38
CA GLY A 89 -11.07 6.79 4.93
C GLY A 89 -11.01 7.26 6.39
N ASN A 90 -10.10 6.71 7.21
CA ASN A 90 -9.91 7.17 8.58
C ASN A 90 -8.86 8.31 8.69
N ASN A 91 -8.39 8.82 7.56
CA ASN A 91 -7.42 9.90 7.43
C ASN A 91 -6.05 9.61 8.11
N ARG A 92 -5.65 8.34 8.13
CA ARG A 92 -4.36 7.90 8.69
C ARG A 92 -3.34 7.53 7.62
N LEU A 93 -3.80 7.23 6.40
CA LEU A 93 -2.95 6.94 5.26
C LEU A 93 -2.83 8.16 4.35
N ARG A 94 -1.59 8.53 4.06
CA ARG A 94 -1.27 9.50 3.02
C ARG A 94 -0.47 8.79 1.92
N VAL A 95 -0.94 8.88 0.69
CA VAL A 95 -0.21 8.39 -0.48
C VAL A 95 0.46 9.56 -1.18
N ILE A 96 1.78 9.46 -1.35
CA ILE A 96 2.59 10.43 -2.08
C ILE A 96 3.14 9.71 -3.32
N PRO A 97 2.61 9.97 -4.52
CA PRO A 97 2.89 9.16 -5.72
C PRO A 97 4.25 9.53 -6.35
N ILE A 98 5.34 9.33 -5.63
CA ILE A 98 6.70 9.58 -6.15
C ILE A 98 7.34 8.35 -6.80
N GLY A 99 6.63 7.22 -6.81
CA GLY A 99 7.03 6.02 -7.55
C GLY A 99 8.01 5.09 -6.83
N LYS A 100 8.35 5.36 -5.57
CA LYS A 100 9.22 4.49 -4.78
C LYS A 100 8.40 3.42 -4.05
N PHE A 101 8.87 2.18 -4.05
CA PHE A 101 8.23 1.12 -3.27
C PHE A 101 8.71 1.18 -1.82
N ALA A 102 8.12 2.13 -1.09
CA ALA A 102 8.47 2.44 0.28
C ALA A 102 7.24 2.89 1.07
N MET A 103 7.26 2.65 2.37
CA MET A 103 6.26 3.11 3.31
C MET A 103 6.90 3.60 4.61
N THR A 104 6.27 4.58 5.24
CA THR A 104 6.67 5.10 6.55
C THR A 104 5.52 4.91 7.52
N VAL A 105 5.81 4.44 8.72
CA VAL A 105 4.82 4.23 9.79
C VAL A 105 5.27 4.93 11.06
N ASN A 106 4.31 5.53 11.78
CA ASN A 106 4.53 6.13 13.10
C ASN A 106 3.32 5.95 14.02
N ALA A 107 3.58 5.97 15.31
CA ALA A 107 2.53 6.06 16.32
C ALA A 107 1.88 7.46 16.33
N ALA A 108 0.66 7.55 16.90
CA ALA A 108 -0.02 8.82 17.08
C ALA A 108 0.79 9.73 18.02
N THR A 109 0.86 11.01 17.69
CA THR A 109 1.50 12.04 18.53
C THR A 109 0.70 13.35 18.48
N THR A 110 0.87 14.16 19.49
CA THR A 110 0.37 15.57 19.54
C THR A 110 1.44 16.56 19.10
N ASN A 111 2.67 16.12 18.90
CA ASN A 111 3.77 16.95 18.45
C ASN A 111 3.65 17.30 16.95
N PRO A 112 4.24 18.39 16.49
CA PRO A 112 4.23 18.77 15.07
C PRO A 112 5.04 17.81 14.20
N THR A 113 5.86 16.93 14.80
CA THR A 113 6.62 15.89 14.12
C THR A 113 6.50 14.57 14.87
N ALA A 114 6.62 13.46 14.13
CA ALA A 114 6.67 12.10 14.69
C ALA A 114 7.97 11.40 14.29
N GLU A 115 8.55 10.67 15.24
CA GLU A 115 9.57 9.68 14.92
C GLU A 115 8.90 8.50 14.25
N SER A 116 9.52 8.00 13.19
CA SER A 116 8.89 7.08 12.25
C SER A 116 9.91 6.09 11.72
N VAL A 117 9.44 4.96 11.26
CA VAL A 117 10.24 3.99 10.52
C VAL A 117 9.80 4.01 9.05
N ARG A 118 10.76 4.23 8.17
CA ARG A 118 10.58 4.09 6.72
C ARG A 118 11.18 2.77 6.28
N VAL A 119 10.37 1.88 5.69
CA VAL A 119 10.78 0.60 5.13
C VAL A 119 10.70 0.67 3.61
N TYR A 120 11.68 0.12 2.92
CA TYR A 120 11.77 0.15 1.46
C TYR A 120 12.44 -1.10 0.89
N ILE A 121 12.24 -1.37 -0.40
CA ILE A 121 12.95 -2.42 -1.13
C ILE A 121 14.39 -1.95 -1.35
N ASP A 122 15.35 -2.78 -0.92
CA ASP A 122 16.77 -2.57 -1.10
C ASP A 122 17.25 -3.27 -2.38
N LEU A 123 17.67 -2.49 -3.36
CA LEU A 123 18.05 -3.01 -4.69
C LEU A 123 19.30 -3.91 -4.65
N GLU A 124 20.23 -3.68 -3.72
CA GLU A 124 21.41 -4.53 -3.59
C GLU A 124 21.04 -5.89 -3.00
N LYS A 125 20.16 -5.90 -2.00
CA LYS A 125 19.63 -7.14 -1.42
C LYS A 125 18.77 -7.92 -2.41
N LEU A 126 18.03 -7.20 -3.25
CA LEU A 126 17.12 -7.77 -4.24
C LEU A 126 17.85 -8.65 -5.27
N LYS A 127 19.10 -8.32 -5.62
CA LYS A 127 19.92 -9.08 -6.57
C LYS A 127 20.11 -10.57 -6.20
N ARG A 128 19.90 -10.94 -4.93
CA ARG A 128 19.96 -12.33 -4.46
C ARG A 128 18.69 -13.14 -4.83
N TYR A 129 17.64 -12.46 -5.30
CA TYR A 129 16.33 -13.01 -5.58
C TYR A 129 15.93 -12.70 -7.03
N PRO A 130 16.42 -13.50 -7.99
CA PRO A 130 16.40 -13.14 -9.40
C PRO A 130 15.01 -13.00 -10.00
N ILE A 131 13.99 -13.71 -9.47
CA ILE A 131 12.63 -13.61 -9.99
C ILE A 131 11.98 -12.31 -9.49
N ILE A 132 12.20 -11.97 -8.20
CA ILE A 132 11.71 -10.70 -7.65
C ILE A 132 12.41 -9.51 -8.33
N ASP A 133 13.73 -9.60 -8.54
CA ASP A 133 14.52 -8.57 -9.21
C ASP A 133 14.02 -8.33 -10.64
N ALA A 134 13.83 -9.40 -11.42
CA ALA A 134 13.30 -9.32 -12.77
C ALA A 134 11.88 -8.72 -12.82
N TRP A 135 11.01 -9.10 -11.86
CA TRP A 135 9.67 -8.53 -11.73
C TRP A 135 9.73 -7.04 -11.38
N TYR A 136 10.53 -6.69 -10.37
CA TYR A 136 10.64 -5.32 -9.87
C TYR A 136 11.22 -4.36 -10.91
N ALA A 137 12.23 -4.81 -11.64
CA ALA A 137 12.83 -4.07 -12.75
C ALA A 137 11.96 -4.02 -14.01
N ASN A 138 10.77 -4.63 -14.02
CA ASN A 138 9.93 -4.80 -15.21
C ASN A 138 10.71 -5.40 -16.39
N SER A 139 11.58 -6.36 -16.10
CA SER A 139 12.46 -7.00 -17.07
C SER A 139 11.69 -7.84 -18.08
N PRO A 140 12.06 -7.84 -19.36
CA PRO A 140 11.52 -8.77 -20.36
C PRO A 140 11.73 -10.25 -20.01
N ALA A 141 12.68 -10.55 -19.13
CA ALA A 141 12.92 -11.91 -18.62
C ALA A 141 11.78 -12.42 -17.74
N TYR A 142 11.04 -11.53 -17.05
CA TYR A 142 9.88 -11.91 -16.25
C TYR A 142 8.68 -12.25 -17.14
N LYS A 143 8.15 -13.47 -17.01
CA LYS A 143 6.97 -13.95 -17.74
C LYS A 143 5.86 -14.30 -16.75
N LYS A 144 4.89 -13.41 -16.57
CA LYS A 144 3.79 -13.60 -15.61
C LYS A 144 3.08 -14.97 -15.79
N SER A 145 2.89 -15.43 -17.02
CA SER A 145 2.19 -16.68 -17.33
C SER A 145 2.84 -17.94 -16.76
N THR A 146 4.15 -17.92 -16.51
CA THR A 146 4.92 -19.08 -16.03
C THR A 146 5.65 -18.81 -14.71
N MET A 147 5.84 -17.55 -14.33
CA MET A 147 6.66 -17.16 -13.19
C MET A 147 5.85 -16.61 -12.01
N ASP A 148 4.52 -16.52 -12.12
CA ASP A 148 3.67 -15.94 -11.06
C ASP A 148 3.74 -16.75 -9.75
N ILE A 149 3.65 -18.07 -9.81
CA ILE A 149 3.78 -18.95 -8.64
C ILE A 149 5.22 -18.97 -8.12
N PRO A 150 6.27 -19.21 -8.95
CA PRO A 150 7.66 -19.10 -8.50
C PRO A 150 7.99 -17.76 -7.85
N LEU A 151 7.44 -16.64 -8.36
CA LEU A 151 7.62 -15.33 -7.77
C LEU A 151 7.02 -15.23 -6.37
N GLN A 152 5.80 -15.72 -6.18
CA GLN A 152 5.17 -15.75 -4.85
C GLN A 152 6.01 -16.56 -3.85
N GLU A 153 6.49 -17.74 -4.26
CA GLU A 153 7.33 -18.57 -3.41
C GLU A 153 8.68 -17.92 -3.11
N GLU A 154 9.28 -17.24 -4.08
CA GLU A 154 10.52 -16.50 -3.85
C GLU A 154 10.29 -15.34 -2.86
N ILE A 155 9.17 -14.62 -2.96
CA ILE A 155 8.76 -13.59 -2.00
C ILE A 155 8.59 -14.17 -0.60
N PHE A 156 7.94 -15.34 -0.47
CA PHE A 156 7.76 -15.99 0.83
C PHE A 156 9.09 -16.40 1.47
N ARG A 157 10.04 -16.92 0.69
CA ARG A 157 11.39 -17.29 1.17
C ARG A 157 12.25 -16.08 1.47
N ALA A 158 12.16 -15.03 0.65
CA ALA A 158 12.91 -13.80 0.83
C ALA A 158 12.43 -13.02 2.07
N GLY A 159 11.12 -12.97 2.28
CA GLY A 159 10.56 -12.28 3.43
C GLY A 159 11.07 -10.85 3.56
N ARG A 160 11.72 -10.55 4.69
CA ARG A 160 12.31 -9.23 4.99
C ARG A 160 13.73 -9.04 4.43
N ASP A 161 14.36 -10.09 3.90
CA ASP A 161 15.75 -10.04 3.43
C ASP A 161 15.99 -9.09 2.25
N ILE A 162 14.91 -8.75 1.53
CA ILE A 162 14.94 -7.77 0.43
C ILE A 162 14.66 -6.34 0.90
N LEU A 163 14.46 -6.14 2.21
CA LEU A 163 14.05 -4.85 2.77
C LEU A 163 15.22 -4.19 3.51
N SER A 164 15.20 -2.87 3.49
CA SER A 164 15.98 -2.01 4.38
C SER A 164 15.06 -0.99 5.04
N TYR A 165 15.56 -0.33 6.08
CA TYR A 165 14.79 0.67 6.83
C TYR A 165 15.64 1.86 7.24
N GLU A 166 14.96 2.95 7.56
CA GLU A 166 15.53 4.19 8.08
C GLU A 166 14.65 4.69 9.22
N TYR A 167 15.25 5.21 10.28
CA TYR A 167 14.53 6.03 11.25
C TYR A 167 14.46 7.46 10.72
N VAL A 168 13.26 7.97 10.58
CA VAL A 168 13.00 9.28 9.97
C VAL A 168 12.08 10.12 10.85
N ARG A 169 12.08 11.43 10.64
CA ARG A 169 11.13 12.34 11.26
C ARG A 169 10.17 12.87 10.22
N VAL A 170 8.88 12.64 10.44
CA VAL A 170 7.82 13.10 9.54
C VAL A 170 7.06 14.28 10.14
N SER A 171 6.62 15.19 9.28
CA SER A 171 5.72 16.25 9.69
C SER A 171 4.31 15.70 9.91
N VAL A 172 3.74 15.97 11.07
CA VAL A 172 2.36 15.61 11.40
C VAL A 172 1.44 16.67 10.83
N THR A 173 0.51 16.27 9.99
CA THR A 173 -0.52 17.18 9.46
C THR A 173 -1.62 17.33 10.52
N PRO A 174 -1.79 18.53 11.10
CA PRO A 174 -2.84 18.75 12.09
C PRO A 174 -4.21 18.57 11.45
N LYS A 175 -5.18 18.13 12.26
CA LYS A 175 -6.57 18.05 11.82
C LYS A 175 -7.05 19.47 11.48
N ARG A 176 -7.44 19.70 10.22
CA ARG A 176 -8.01 20.97 9.79
C ARG A 176 -9.45 21.09 10.28
N THR A 177 -9.79 22.24 10.84
CA THR A 177 -11.16 22.72 10.93
C THR A 177 -11.53 23.34 9.59
N TRP A 178 -12.75 23.12 9.12
CA TRP A 178 -13.22 23.63 7.84
C TRP A 178 -14.71 24.01 7.91
N LYS A 179 -15.12 24.89 7.00
CA LYS A 179 -16.52 25.26 6.79
C LYS A 179 -17.00 24.67 5.47
N SER A 180 -18.29 24.40 5.38
CA SER A 180 -18.93 23.95 4.13
C SER A 180 -19.17 25.14 3.22
N VAL A 181 -18.84 24.97 1.93
CA VAL A 181 -19.11 25.94 0.86
C VAL A 181 -19.79 25.21 -0.29
N THR A 182 -20.85 25.79 -0.83
CA THR A 182 -21.58 25.23 -1.98
C THR A 182 -20.97 25.76 -3.28
N CYS A 183 -20.63 24.84 -4.18
CA CYS A 183 -20.10 25.19 -5.49
C CYS A 183 -21.22 25.74 -6.39
N PRO A 184 -21.09 26.97 -6.94
CA PRO A 184 -22.15 27.55 -7.78
C PRO A 184 -22.28 26.85 -9.14
N CYS A 185 -21.29 26.06 -9.57
CA CYS A 185 -21.31 25.39 -10.87
C CYS A 185 -22.06 24.05 -10.85
N CYS A 186 -21.94 23.26 -9.76
CA CYS A 186 -22.54 21.92 -9.66
C CYS A 186 -23.54 21.78 -8.51
N GLY A 187 -23.61 22.72 -7.58
CA GLY A 187 -24.45 22.64 -6.40
C GLY A 187 -23.91 21.78 -5.26
N ASP A 188 -22.79 21.08 -5.45
CA ASP A 188 -22.19 20.22 -4.42
C ASP A 188 -21.56 21.05 -3.30
N THR A 189 -21.66 20.53 -2.07
CA THR A 189 -21.07 21.14 -0.88
C THR A 189 -19.71 20.49 -0.58
N ILE A 190 -18.69 21.32 -0.42
CA ILE A 190 -17.30 20.89 -0.19
C ILE A 190 -16.68 21.66 0.98
N PRO A 191 -15.57 21.18 1.58
CA PRO A 191 -14.75 21.96 2.49
C PRO A 191 -14.19 23.23 1.83
N ASP A 192 -14.21 24.35 2.55
CA ASP A 192 -13.78 25.68 2.07
C ASP A 192 -12.35 25.69 1.52
N TYR A 193 -11.43 24.94 2.13
CA TYR A 193 -10.03 24.85 1.66
C TYR A 193 -9.88 24.12 0.31
N LEU A 194 -10.91 23.44 -0.20
CA LEU A 194 -10.95 22.81 -1.52
C LEU A 194 -11.68 23.67 -2.56
N PHE A 195 -12.21 24.81 -2.13
CA PHE A 195 -12.88 25.77 -3.00
C PHE A 195 -11.87 26.77 -3.56
N GLN A 196 -11.62 26.75 -4.85
CA GLN A 196 -10.61 27.59 -5.50
C GLN A 196 -11.19 28.19 -6.80
N HIS A 197 -10.84 29.45 -7.08
CA HIS A 197 -11.28 30.14 -8.31
C HIS A 197 -12.79 30.06 -8.52
N ASP A 198 -13.58 30.31 -7.46
CA ASP A 198 -15.04 30.33 -7.44
C ASP A 198 -15.74 29.02 -7.85
N ARG A 199 -15.04 27.86 -7.69
CA ARG A 199 -15.59 26.54 -7.99
C ARG A 199 -14.89 25.42 -7.23
N CYS A 200 -15.52 24.23 -7.21
CA CYS A 200 -14.86 23.02 -6.71
C CYS A 200 -13.84 22.48 -7.72
N GLY A 201 -12.92 21.63 -7.25
CA GLY A 201 -11.93 20.99 -8.11
C GLY A 201 -12.55 20.18 -9.25
N GLY A 202 -13.67 19.51 -9.01
CA GLY A 202 -14.39 18.73 -10.03
C GLY A 202 -15.00 19.58 -11.15
N CYS A 203 -15.32 20.85 -10.89
CA CYS A 203 -15.73 21.81 -11.92
C CYS A 203 -14.56 22.60 -12.51
N GLY A 204 -13.38 22.46 -11.94
CA GLY A 204 -12.13 23.13 -12.34
C GLY A 204 -11.10 22.17 -12.92
N SER A 205 -9.87 22.31 -12.42
CA SER A 205 -8.69 21.59 -12.95
C SER A 205 -8.67 20.08 -12.66
N MET A 206 -9.52 19.59 -11.75
CA MET A 206 -9.58 18.17 -11.38
C MET A 206 -10.80 17.47 -12.00
N LYS A 207 -11.41 18.03 -13.03
CA LYS A 207 -12.53 17.41 -13.74
C LYS A 207 -12.08 16.10 -14.39
N TYR A 208 -12.74 14.99 -14.06
CA TYR A 208 -12.41 13.65 -14.53
C TYR A 208 -13.59 12.93 -15.21
N TYR A 209 -14.74 13.60 -15.34
CA TYR A 209 -15.92 13.03 -16.00
C TYR A 209 -16.65 14.07 -16.85
N GLU A 210 -17.44 13.58 -17.79
CA GLU A 210 -18.42 14.35 -18.53
C GLU A 210 -19.80 13.77 -18.31
N LYS A 211 -20.83 14.62 -18.20
CA LYS A 211 -22.22 14.15 -18.14
C LYS A 211 -22.61 13.60 -19.49
N ILE A 212 -23.23 12.42 -19.52
CA ILE A 212 -23.71 11.78 -20.75
C ILE A 212 -25.12 12.29 -21.10
N SER A 213 -25.92 12.68 -20.12
CA SER A 213 -27.24 13.26 -20.28
C SER A 213 -27.57 14.16 -19.09
N ASP A 214 -28.33 15.21 -19.33
CA ASP A 214 -29.00 15.95 -18.26
C ASP A 214 -30.31 15.20 -17.95
N ASN A 215 -30.42 14.60 -16.75
CA ASN A 215 -31.66 14.04 -16.22
C ASN A 215 -32.45 15.14 -15.53
#